data_76079192a21bf9047f19aa683d67e176
#
_entry.id   76079192a21bf9047f19aa683d67e176
#
_cell.length_a   1.000
_cell.length_b   1.000
_cell.length_c   1.000
_cell.angle_alpha   90.00
_cell.angle_beta   90.00
_cell.angle_gamma   90.00
#
_symmetry.space_group_name_H-M   'P 1'
#
loop_
_entity.id
_entity.type
_entity.pdbx_description
1 polymer ?
#
loop_
_entity_poly.entity_id
_entity_poly.type
_entity_poly.pdbx_seq_one_letter_code
_entity_poly.pdbx_strand_id
1 'polypeptide(L)'
;IIIIGSPLRKYYGGAFSYSVDYSTSYIKRMKLLLNMFKENELKSIIYRSGWNFGININDHFSIYKNLHISKREDVSHAFQLIANSKISIINYNSTTWLQLAYINFPFLLFLDKKYDLTTDLNRDILELMEKNKILFYDSKKLYHHLIGLDNKILKWWQTEDIQKTIKEIKYIFNNKFDTKEFVKSF
;
A
#
# COMPACT_ATOMS: atom_id res chain seq x y z
N ILE A 1 9.75 6.68 5.15
CA ILE A 1 8.82 5.73 4.50
C ILE A 1 7.57 5.62 5.37
N ILE A 2 6.39 5.61 4.77
CA ILE A 2 5.18 5.22 5.46
C ILE A 2 4.59 3.95 4.84
N ILE A 3 4.15 3.00 5.66
CA ILE A 3 3.43 1.79 5.26
C ILE A 3 1.97 1.95 5.70
N ILE A 4 1.05 1.92 4.76
CA ILE A 4 -0.39 1.97 5.04
C ILE A 4 -0.93 0.55 5.16
N GLY A 5 -1.27 0.18 6.39
CA GLY A 5 -1.69 -1.16 6.76
C GLY A 5 -3.12 -1.51 6.39
N SER A 6 -3.34 -2.75 6.01
CA SER A 6 -4.67 -3.32 5.75
C SER A 6 -5.50 -3.42 7.03
N PRO A 7 -6.82 -3.26 6.96
CA PRO A 7 -7.72 -3.70 8.01
C PRO A 7 -7.67 -5.23 8.14
N LEU A 8 -7.25 -5.73 9.30
CA LEU A 8 -7.14 -7.16 9.56
C LEU A 8 -8.32 -7.66 10.39
N ARG A 9 -8.85 -8.84 10.04
CA ARG A 9 -10.01 -9.44 10.70
C ARG A 9 -9.66 -10.79 11.31
N LYS A 10 -10.10 -11.02 12.55
CA LYS A 10 -9.99 -12.31 13.23
C LYS A 10 -11.08 -13.28 12.81
N TYR A 11 -12.25 -12.75 12.45
CA TYR A 11 -13.42 -13.55 12.09
C TYR A 11 -13.91 -13.19 10.70
N TYR A 12 -14.53 -14.15 10.01
CA TYR A 12 -15.19 -13.90 8.74
C TYR A 12 -16.36 -12.94 8.95
N GLY A 13 -16.33 -11.80 8.28
CA GLY A 13 -17.28 -10.70 8.50
C GLY A 13 -18.18 -10.37 7.31
N GLY A 14 -18.56 -11.38 6.48
CA GLY A 14 -19.46 -11.18 5.33
C GLY A 14 -18.75 -11.12 3.97
N ALA A 15 -19.56 -10.96 2.91
CA ALA A 15 -19.13 -11.14 1.50
C ALA A 15 -18.00 -10.21 1.01
N PHE A 16 -17.79 -9.08 1.69
CA PHE A 16 -16.78 -8.09 1.29
C PHE A 16 -15.59 -7.97 2.26
N SER A 17 -15.42 -8.95 3.16
CA SER A 17 -14.32 -8.91 4.14
C SER A 17 -13.17 -9.81 3.73
N TYR A 18 -11.96 -9.36 3.98
CA TYR A 18 -10.78 -10.20 3.90
C TYR A 18 -10.91 -11.41 4.83
N SER A 19 -10.54 -12.60 4.34
CA SER A 19 -10.57 -13.83 5.12
C SER A 19 -9.52 -13.84 6.24
N VAL A 20 -9.67 -14.77 7.18
CA VAL A 20 -8.64 -15.04 8.20
C VAL A 20 -7.31 -15.45 7.54
N ASP A 21 -7.40 -16.22 6.44
CA ASP A 21 -6.23 -16.64 5.66
C ASP A 21 -5.49 -15.43 5.05
N TYR A 22 -6.25 -14.42 4.56
CA TYR A 22 -5.64 -13.17 4.11
C TYR A 22 -4.87 -12.50 5.24
N SER A 23 -5.48 -12.37 6.42
CA SER A 23 -4.85 -11.72 7.57
C SER A 23 -3.55 -12.43 7.98
N THR A 24 -3.56 -13.76 7.96
CA THR A 24 -2.38 -14.59 8.25
C THR A 24 -1.29 -14.41 7.19
N SER A 25 -1.66 -14.47 5.91
CA SER A 25 -0.75 -14.24 4.79
C SER A 25 -0.16 -12.82 4.85
N TYR A 26 -1.00 -11.82 5.11
CA TYR A 26 -0.61 -10.44 5.26
C TYR A 26 0.46 -10.25 6.34
N ILE A 27 0.21 -10.75 7.57
CA ILE A 27 1.15 -10.65 8.70
C ILE A 27 2.49 -11.33 8.35
N LYS A 28 2.43 -12.53 7.77
CA LYS A 28 3.62 -13.28 7.34
C LYS A 28 4.44 -12.47 6.31
N ARG A 29 3.78 -11.94 5.28
CA ARG A 29 4.40 -11.16 4.21
C ARG A 29 5.02 -9.86 4.74
N MET A 30 4.33 -9.17 5.66
CA MET A 30 4.86 -7.97 6.29
C MET A 30 6.07 -8.27 7.19
N LYS A 31 6.04 -9.35 7.97
CA LYS A 31 7.20 -9.79 8.75
C LYS A 31 8.40 -10.10 7.86
N LEU A 32 8.18 -10.77 6.73
CA LEU A 32 9.25 -11.03 5.75
C LEU A 32 9.86 -9.73 5.21
N LEU A 33 9.05 -8.71 4.93
CA LEU A 33 9.55 -7.41 4.50
C LEU A 33 10.31 -6.70 5.63
N LEU A 34 9.72 -6.60 6.82
CA LEU A 34 10.31 -5.88 7.96
C LEU A 34 11.62 -6.50 8.44
N ASN A 35 11.76 -7.83 8.38
CA ASN A 35 12.99 -8.55 8.74
C ASN A 35 14.17 -8.26 7.81
N MET A 36 13.94 -7.69 6.63
CA MET A 36 15.03 -7.32 5.71
C MET A 36 15.67 -5.98 6.07
N PHE A 37 14.92 -5.10 6.76
CA PHE A 37 15.44 -3.81 7.18
C PHE A 37 16.36 -3.94 8.39
N LYS A 38 17.45 -3.19 8.38
CA LYS A 38 18.33 -3.05 9.55
C LYS A 38 17.61 -2.21 10.63
N GLU A 39 18.04 -2.32 11.88
CA GLU A 39 17.42 -1.60 12.99
C GLU A 39 17.41 -0.07 12.81
N ASN A 40 18.47 0.50 12.24
CA ASN A 40 18.55 1.93 11.97
C ASN A 40 17.63 2.37 10.81
N GLU A 41 17.37 1.49 9.85
CA GLU A 41 16.44 1.75 8.74
C GLU A 41 14.98 1.72 9.25
N LEU A 42 14.65 0.82 10.17
CA LEU A 42 13.31 0.71 10.78
C LEU A 42 12.88 2.02 11.48
N LYS A 43 13.83 2.78 12.07
CA LYS A 43 13.54 4.11 12.67
C LYS A 43 12.93 5.10 11.68
N SER A 44 13.19 4.94 10.40
CA SER A 44 12.67 5.80 9.33
C SER A 44 11.34 5.31 8.75
N ILE A 45 10.78 4.22 9.30
CA ILE A 45 9.55 3.61 8.83
C ILE A 45 8.43 3.88 9.84
N ILE A 46 7.33 4.43 9.34
CA ILE A 46 6.06 4.54 10.06
C ILE A 46 5.12 3.47 9.51
N TYR A 47 4.63 2.60 10.38
CA TYR A 47 3.56 1.68 10.04
C TYR A 47 2.24 2.23 10.54
N ARG A 48 1.37 2.67 9.64
CA ARG A 48 0.02 3.12 9.97
C ARG A 48 -0.93 1.93 9.91
N SER A 49 -1.44 1.49 11.06
CA SER A 49 -2.38 0.36 11.11
C SER A 49 -3.71 0.70 10.44
N GLY A 50 -4.33 -0.30 9.80
CA GLY A 50 -5.73 -0.24 9.39
C GLY A 50 -6.68 -0.39 10.58
N TRP A 51 -7.98 -0.54 10.30
CA TRP A 51 -8.97 -0.85 11.34
C TRP A 51 -8.65 -2.16 12.05
N ASN A 52 -8.79 -2.15 13.38
CA ASN A 52 -8.67 -3.36 14.20
C ASN A 52 -10.04 -4.06 14.28
N PHE A 53 -10.13 -5.21 13.63
CA PHE A 53 -11.30 -6.09 13.69
C PHE A 53 -10.95 -7.41 14.41
N GLY A 54 -10.29 -7.30 15.57
CA GLY A 54 -9.93 -8.43 16.44
C GLY A 54 -8.52 -8.96 16.23
N ILE A 55 -7.71 -8.37 15.33
CA ILE A 55 -6.27 -8.64 15.23
C ILE A 55 -5.52 -7.36 15.57
N ASN A 56 -4.91 -7.35 16.74
CA ASN A 56 -4.08 -6.22 17.15
C ASN A 56 -2.70 -6.32 16.48
N ILE A 57 -2.41 -5.39 15.59
CA ILE A 57 -1.14 -5.39 14.85
C ILE A 57 0.08 -5.24 15.76
N ASN A 58 -0.07 -4.59 16.92
CA ASN A 58 1.01 -4.46 17.90
C ASN A 58 1.49 -5.81 18.40
N ASP A 59 0.59 -6.80 18.58
CA ASP A 59 0.96 -8.13 19.06
C ASP A 59 1.89 -8.86 18.08
N HIS A 60 1.86 -8.45 16.81
CA HIS A 60 2.66 -9.06 15.76
C HIS A 60 3.94 -8.28 15.42
N PHE A 61 3.95 -6.95 15.62
CA PHE A 61 5.04 -6.09 15.14
C PHE A 61 5.80 -5.38 16.27
N SER A 62 5.40 -5.53 17.56
CA SER A 62 6.14 -4.99 18.71
C SER A 62 7.56 -5.53 18.87
N ILE A 63 7.88 -6.67 18.25
CA ILE A 63 9.24 -7.21 18.18
C ILE A 63 10.22 -6.29 17.45
N TYR A 64 9.71 -5.42 16.55
CA TYR A 64 10.51 -4.43 15.83
C TYR A 64 10.58 -3.13 16.63
N LYS A 65 11.44 -3.10 17.66
CA LYS A 65 11.54 -2.01 18.63
C LYS A 65 11.72 -0.62 18.05
N ASN A 66 12.34 -0.54 16.87
CA ASN A 66 12.61 0.72 16.18
C ASN A 66 11.54 1.09 15.12
N LEU A 67 10.53 0.24 14.92
CA LEU A 67 9.42 0.55 14.01
C LEU A 67 8.41 1.46 14.74
N HIS A 68 8.12 2.61 14.15
CA HIS A 68 7.06 3.47 14.66
C HIS A 68 5.68 2.95 14.20
N ILE A 69 4.86 2.48 15.14
CA ILE A 69 3.49 2.02 14.86
C ILE A 69 2.52 3.14 15.23
N SER A 70 1.93 3.79 14.21
CA SER A 70 0.84 4.76 14.39
C SER A 70 -0.49 4.04 14.32
N LYS A 71 -1.30 4.16 15.37
CA LYS A 71 -2.64 3.60 15.43
C LYS A 71 -3.62 4.48 14.66
N ARG A 72 -4.72 3.88 14.22
CA ARG A 72 -5.76 4.64 13.50
C ARG A 72 -6.45 5.66 14.41
N GLU A 73 -6.57 5.35 15.68
CA GLU A 73 -7.15 6.23 16.70
C GLU A 73 -6.27 7.44 17.02
N ASP A 74 -4.99 7.41 16.62
CA ASP A 74 -4.11 8.57 16.75
C ASP A 74 -4.69 9.73 15.94
N VAL A 75 -4.66 10.92 16.51
CA VAL A 75 -5.28 12.14 15.96
C VAL A 75 -4.72 12.53 14.59
N SER A 76 -3.52 12.05 14.25
CA SER A 76 -2.92 12.29 12.93
C SER A 76 -3.65 11.56 11.84
N HIS A 77 -4.23 12.28 10.89
CA HIS A 77 -4.79 11.69 9.69
C HIS A 77 -3.70 11.01 8.85
N ALA A 78 -4.04 9.88 8.21
CA ALA A 78 -3.09 9.14 7.36
C ALA A 78 -2.39 10.04 6.33
N PHE A 79 -3.12 11.00 5.73
CA PHE A 79 -2.57 11.94 4.77
C PHE A 79 -1.54 12.92 5.35
N GLN A 80 -1.63 13.29 6.63
CA GLN A 80 -0.58 14.10 7.28
C GLN A 80 0.71 13.30 7.43
N LEU A 81 0.61 12.02 7.79
CA LEU A 81 1.78 11.14 7.86
C LEU A 81 2.39 10.88 6.47
N ILE A 82 1.53 10.72 5.46
CA ILE A 82 1.96 10.59 4.06
C ILE A 82 2.70 11.85 3.62
N ALA A 83 2.15 13.04 3.85
CA ALA A 83 2.76 14.32 3.46
C ALA A 83 4.16 14.52 4.07
N ASN A 84 4.40 13.98 5.27
CA ASN A 84 5.70 14.01 5.94
C ASN A 84 6.64 12.85 5.54
N SER A 85 6.25 12.05 4.55
CA SER A 85 7.02 10.89 4.08
C SER A 85 7.59 11.15 2.69
N LYS A 86 8.70 10.49 2.35
CA LYS A 86 9.26 10.52 1.00
C LYS A 86 8.53 9.58 0.03
N ILE A 87 7.94 8.50 0.53
CA ILE A 87 7.24 7.47 -0.24
C ILE A 87 6.27 6.71 0.64
N SER A 88 5.14 6.29 0.06
CA SER A 88 4.14 5.44 0.70
C SER A 88 4.20 4.02 0.15
N ILE A 89 4.09 3.02 1.02
CA ILE A 89 3.85 1.62 0.65
C ILE A 89 2.41 1.29 1.02
N ILE A 90 1.59 1.00 0.02
CA ILE A 90 0.20 0.57 0.21
C ILE A 90 0.17 -0.93 0.05
N ASN A 91 -0.19 -1.66 1.11
CA ASN A 91 -0.04 -3.11 1.15
C ASN A 91 -1.36 -3.88 1.08
N TYR A 92 -2.39 -3.26 0.51
CA TYR A 92 -3.66 -3.89 0.16
C TYR A 92 -4.34 -3.08 -0.97
N ASN A 93 -5.26 -3.70 -1.69
CA ASN A 93 -5.99 -3.02 -2.76
C ASN A 93 -7.03 -2.06 -2.15
N SER A 94 -6.74 -0.77 -2.16
CA SER A 94 -7.57 0.29 -1.55
C SER A 94 -7.61 1.53 -2.41
N THR A 95 -8.57 2.41 -2.16
CA THR A 95 -8.66 3.71 -2.84
C THR A 95 -7.49 4.64 -2.53
N THR A 96 -6.71 4.37 -1.49
CA THR A 96 -5.58 5.24 -1.09
C THR A 96 -4.55 5.39 -2.20
N TRP A 97 -4.19 4.31 -2.90
CA TRP A 97 -3.20 4.41 -3.98
C TRP A 97 -3.72 5.22 -5.18
N LEU A 98 -5.04 5.18 -5.45
CA LEU A 98 -5.66 6.03 -6.48
C LEU A 98 -5.56 7.50 -6.09
N GLN A 99 -5.82 7.83 -4.82
CA GLN A 99 -5.70 9.18 -4.30
C GLN A 99 -4.25 9.68 -4.41
N LEU A 100 -3.26 8.83 -4.09
CA LEU A 100 -1.84 9.16 -4.23
C LEU A 100 -1.44 9.34 -5.70
N ALA A 101 -1.93 8.49 -6.61
CA ALA A 101 -1.73 8.68 -8.04
C ALA A 101 -2.32 10.01 -8.51
N TYR A 102 -3.53 10.37 -8.03
CA TYR A 102 -4.20 11.60 -8.41
C TYR A 102 -3.40 12.85 -8.01
N ILE A 103 -2.88 12.90 -6.79
CA ILE A 103 -2.03 14.00 -6.31
C ILE A 103 -0.57 13.88 -6.75
N ASN A 104 -0.22 12.86 -7.53
CA ASN A 104 1.12 12.55 -8.02
C ASN A 104 2.17 12.39 -6.91
N PHE A 105 1.79 11.76 -5.80
CA PHE A 105 2.70 11.47 -4.68
C PHE A 105 3.38 10.09 -4.88
N PRO A 106 4.70 9.95 -4.59
CA PRO A 106 5.41 8.68 -4.73
C PRO A 106 4.81 7.57 -3.87
N PHE A 107 4.44 6.46 -4.50
CA PHE A 107 3.94 5.28 -3.79
C PHE A 107 4.37 3.98 -4.46
N LEU A 108 4.32 2.90 -3.68
CA LEU A 108 4.48 1.53 -4.12
C LEU A 108 3.27 0.72 -3.65
N LEU A 109 2.83 -0.21 -4.50
CA LEU A 109 1.87 -1.22 -4.10
C LEU A 109 2.61 -2.50 -3.72
N PHE A 110 2.19 -3.10 -2.60
CA PHE A 110 2.69 -4.39 -2.15
C PHE A 110 1.53 -5.33 -1.90
N LEU A 111 1.08 -6.03 -2.95
CA LEU A 111 -0.13 -6.83 -2.97
C LEU A 111 0.17 -8.34 -2.83
N ASP A 112 -0.88 -9.10 -2.55
CA ASP A 112 -0.87 -10.56 -2.54
C ASP A 112 -1.65 -11.07 -3.76
N LYS A 113 -0.97 -11.81 -4.66
CA LYS A 113 -1.62 -12.33 -5.89
C LYS A 113 -2.82 -13.23 -5.60
N LYS A 114 -2.84 -13.88 -4.44
CA LYS A 114 -3.92 -14.82 -4.07
C LYS A 114 -5.15 -14.11 -3.52
N TYR A 115 -4.94 -13.01 -2.78
CA TYR A 115 -6.00 -12.43 -1.96
C TYR A 115 -6.41 -11.02 -2.39
N ASP A 116 -5.51 -10.26 -3.00
CA ASP A 116 -5.84 -8.94 -3.53
C ASP A 116 -6.47 -9.11 -4.92
N LEU A 117 -7.80 -9.28 -4.92
CA LEU A 117 -8.57 -9.53 -6.15
C LEU A 117 -8.40 -8.37 -7.14
N THR A 118 -8.15 -8.75 -8.38
CA THR A 118 -8.12 -7.83 -9.51
C THR A 118 -9.34 -8.09 -10.39
N THR A 119 -10.02 -7.04 -10.81
CA THR A 119 -11.02 -7.11 -11.87
C THR A 119 -10.31 -7.00 -13.22
N ASP A 120 -10.96 -7.46 -14.30
CA ASP A 120 -10.41 -7.31 -15.66
C ASP A 120 -10.13 -5.83 -15.99
N LEU A 121 -10.94 -4.92 -15.43
CA LEU A 121 -10.76 -3.48 -15.56
C LEU A 121 -9.40 -2.97 -15.03
N ASN A 122 -8.88 -3.61 -13.98
CA ASN A 122 -7.66 -3.17 -13.31
C ASN A 122 -6.42 -3.98 -13.73
N ARG A 123 -6.60 -5.09 -14.46
CA ARG A 123 -5.51 -6.01 -14.79
C ARG A 123 -4.40 -5.30 -15.57
N ASP A 124 -4.75 -4.65 -16.66
CA ASP A 124 -3.78 -4.00 -17.54
C ASP A 124 -2.99 -2.91 -16.80
N ILE A 125 -3.67 -2.15 -15.93
CA ILE A 125 -2.99 -1.11 -15.16
C ILE A 125 -2.06 -1.68 -14.10
N LEU A 126 -2.44 -2.78 -13.45
CA LEU A 126 -1.58 -3.45 -12.46
C LEU A 126 -0.37 -4.12 -13.13
N GLU A 127 -0.52 -4.69 -14.33
CA GLU A 127 0.60 -5.21 -15.12
C GLU A 127 1.57 -4.09 -15.52
N LEU A 128 1.03 -2.94 -15.95
CA LEU A 128 1.85 -1.76 -16.25
C LEU A 128 2.60 -1.25 -15.01
N MET A 129 1.94 -1.24 -13.85
CA MET A 129 2.56 -0.86 -12.58
C MET A 129 3.65 -1.86 -12.14
N GLU A 130 3.44 -3.17 -12.33
CA GLU A 130 4.45 -4.20 -12.04
C GLU A 130 5.67 -4.03 -12.96
N LYS A 131 5.45 -3.84 -14.28
CA LYS A 131 6.51 -3.57 -15.27
C LYS A 131 7.35 -2.36 -14.89
N ASN A 132 6.73 -1.28 -14.44
CA ASN A 132 7.39 -0.02 -14.08
C ASN A 132 7.81 0.04 -12.60
N LYS A 133 7.81 -1.09 -11.90
CA LYS A 133 8.27 -1.23 -10.50
C LYS A 133 7.53 -0.33 -9.51
N ILE A 134 6.25 -0.09 -9.75
CA ILE A 134 5.33 0.55 -8.81
C ILE A 134 4.59 -0.53 -7.99
N LEU A 135 4.34 -1.72 -8.58
CA LEU A 135 3.67 -2.84 -7.93
C LEU A 135 4.64 -3.99 -7.69
N PHE A 136 4.56 -4.57 -6.49
CA PHE A 136 5.33 -5.73 -6.06
C PHE A 136 4.43 -6.75 -5.39
N TYR A 137 4.75 -8.04 -5.57
CA TYR A 137 4.13 -9.17 -4.90
C TYR A 137 5.13 -9.93 -4.02
N ASP A 138 6.41 -9.61 -4.16
CA ASP A 138 7.52 -10.26 -3.47
C ASP A 138 8.24 -9.27 -2.54
N SER A 139 8.37 -9.64 -1.25
CA SER A 139 9.00 -8.79 -0.22
C SER A 139 10.45 -8.47 -0.52
N LYS A 140 11.21 -9.43 -1.09
CA LYS A 140 12.62 -9.26 -1.38
C LYS A 140 12.83 -8.28 -2.54
N LYS A 141 12.01 -8.41 -3.61
CA LYS A 141 12.04 -7.49 -4.75
C LYS A 141 11.68 -6.06 -4.32
N LEU A 142 10.64 -5.91 -3.49
CA LEU A 142 10.25 -4.61 -2.94
C LEU A 142 11.37 -3.99 -2.11
N TYR A 143 11.95 -4.76 -1.17
CA TYR A 143 13.04 -4.28 -0.33
C TYR A 143 14.24 -3.80 -1.16
N HIS A 144 14.73 -4.64 -2.11
CA HIS A 144 15.86 -4.26 -2.95
C HIS A 144 15.58 -3.03 -3.81
N HIS A 145 14.35 -2.88 -4.30
CA HIS A 145 13.95 -1.68 -5.03
C HIS A 145 14.01 -0.44 -4.12
N LEU A 146 13.42 -0.50 -2.91
CA LEU A 146 13.43 0.60 -1.95
C LEU A 146 14.85 1.05 -1.58
N ILE A 147 15.73 0.10 -1.24
CA ILE A 147 17.11 0.42 -0.88
C ILE A 147 17.88 0.97 -2.09
N GLY A 148 17.63 0.45 -3.30
CA GLY A 148 18.22 0.96 -4.52
C GLY A 148 17.81 2.38 -4.91
N LEU A 149 16.61 2.81 -4.46
CA LEU A 149 16.15 4.18 -4.67
C LEU A 149 16.88 5.18 -3.77
N ASP A 150 17.22 4.80 -2.54
CA ASP A 150 17.88 5.65 -1.54
C ASP A 150 17.33 7.09 -1.55
N ASN A 151 18.17 8.10 -1.81
CA ASN A 151 17.77 9.50 -1.92
C ASN A 151 17.22 9.90 -3.31
N LYS A 152 17.06 8.93 -4.23
CA LYS A 152 16.63 9.17 -5.63
C LYS A 152 15.13 8.93 -5.86
N ILE A 153 14.33 8.81 -4.79
CA ILE A 153 12.89 8.52 -4.89
C ILE A 153 12.18 9.49 -5.83
N LEU A 154 12.37 10.80 -5.65
CA LEU A 154 11.73 11.80 -6.52
C LEU A 154 12.24 11.73 -7.96
N LYS A 155 13.55 11.48 -8.17
CA LYS A 155 14.10 11.31 -9.51
C LYS A 155 13.50 10.11 -10.22
N TRP A 156 13.38 8.97 -9.51
CA TRP A 156 12.71 7.77 -10.03
C TRP A 156 11.24 8.06 -10.34
N TRP A 157 10.50 8.70 -9.42
CA TRP A 157 9.09 9.01 -9.60
C TRP A 157 8.82 9.92 -10.80
N GLN A 158 9.74 10.82 -11.11
CA GLN A 158 9.65 11.74 -12.23
C GLN A 158 10.11 11.15 -13.57
N THR A 159 10.52 9.89 -13.64
CA THR A 159 10.86 9.26 -14.93
C THR A 159 9.64 9.19 -15.85
N GLU A 160 9.88 9.24 -17.15
CA GLU A 160 8.83 9.26 -18.17
C GLU A 160 7.89 8.06 -18.05
N ASP A 161 8.43 6.85 -17.88
CA ASP A 161 7.64 5.62 -17.75
C ASP A 161 6.71 5.64 -16.55
N ILE A 162 7.18 6.13 -15.39
CA ILE A 162 6.35 6.28 -14.18
C ILE A 162 5.25 7.31 -14.43
N GLN A 163 5.60 8.49 -14.94
CA GLN A 163 4.63 9.56 -15.18
C GLN A 163 3.59 9.17 -16.24
N LYS A 164 3.98 8.40 -17.26
CA LYS A 164 3.04 7.83 -18.22
C LYS A 164 2.08 6.85 -17.55
N THR A 165 2.58 5.98 -16.67
CA THR A 165 1.73 5.07 -15.87
C THR A 165 0.74 5.84 -15.00
N ILE A 166 1.18 6.90 -14.32
CA ILE A 166 0.30 7.74 -13.49
C ILE A 166 -0.78 8.44 -14.33
N LYS A 167 -0.43 8.92 -15.52
CA LYS A 167 -1.42 9.50 -16.46
C LYS A 167 -2.46 8.46 -16.90
N GLU A 168 -2.03 7.24 -17.19
CA GLU A 168 -2.94 6.16 -17.58
C GLU A 168 -3.89 5.77 -16.43
N ILE A 169 -3.38 5.67 -15.21
CA ILE A 169 -4.22 5.47 -14.01
C ILE A 169 -5.31 6.55 -13.93
N LYS A 170 -4.92 7.82 -14.02
CA LYS A 170 -5.85 8.96 -13.96
C LYS A 170 -6.89 8.89 -15.07
N TYR A 171 -6.46 8.57 -16.28
CA TYR A 171 -7.36 8.47 -17.45
C TYR A 171 -8.41 7.37 -17.25
N ILE A 172 -8.00 6.16 -16.87
CA ILE A 172 -8.90 5.03 -16.67
C ILE A 172 -9.93 5.34 -15.59
N PHE A 173 -9.49 5.88 -14.44
CA PHE A 173 -10.39 6.15 -13.34
C PHE A 173 -11.28 7.38 -13.55
N ASN A 174 -10.84 8.38 -14.31
CA ASN A 174 -11.69 9.52 -14.64
C ASN A 174 -12.75 9.21 -15.71
N ASN A 175 -12.44 8.34 -16.67
CA ASN A 175 -13.31 8.09 -17.81
C ASN A 175 -14.16 6.82 -17.69
N LYS A 176 -13.75 5.85 -16.87
CA LYS A 176 -14.52 4.61 -16.67
C LYS A 176 -15.45 4.67 -15.44
N PHE A 177 -15.25 5.61 -14.54
CA PHE A 177 -16.20 5.94 -13.50
C PHE A 177 -17.05 7.11 -13.99
N ASP A 178 -18.15 6.82 -14.65
CA ASP A 178 -19.20 7.83 -14.80
C ASP A 178 -19.78 8.11 -13.42
N THR A 179 -19.29 9.19 -12.81
CA THR A 179 -19.75 9.66 -11.50
C THR A 179 -21.26 9.92 -11.50
N LYS A 180 -21.90 10.15 -12.66
CA LYS A 180 -23.35 10.32 -12.79
C LYS A 180 -24.09 8.99 -12.69
N GLU A 181 -23.56 7.90 -13.23
CA GLU A 181 -24.14 6.55 -13.05
C GLU A 181 -23.93 6.05 -11.63
N PHE A 182 -22.77 6.31 -11.02
CA PHE A 182 -22.48 5.90 -9.64
C PHE A 182 -23.42 6.61 -8.64
N VAL A 183 -23.69 7.91 -8.80
CA VAL A 183 -24.61 8.66 -7.95
C VAL A 183 -26.07 8.23 -8.16
N LYS A 184 -26.46 7.74 -9.35
CA LYS A 184 -27.81 7.22 -9.62
C LYS A 184 -28.04 5.81 -9.05
N SER A 185 -26.97 5.09 -8.66
CA SER A 185 -27.07 3.73 -8.09
C SER A 185 -27.25 3.73 -6.55
N PHE A 186 -27.27 4.89 -5.92
CA PHE A 186 -27.58 5.12 -4.50
C PHE A 186 -28.87 5.97 -4.36
#